data_8fa27db5ae23d3b8d914ee7d4662d284
#
_entry.id   8fa27db5ae23d3b8d914ee7d4662d284
#
_cell.length_a   1.000
_cell.length_b   1.000
_cell.length_c   1.000
_cell.angle_alpha   90.00
_cell.angle_beta   90.00
_cell.angle_gamma   90.00
#
_symmetry.space_group_name_H-M   'P 1'
#
loop_
_entity.id
_entity.type
_entity.pdbx_description
1 polymer ?
#
loop_
_entity_poly.entity_id
_entity_poly.type
_entity_poly.pdbx_seq_one_letter_code
_entity_poly.pdbx_strand_id
1 'polypeptide(L)'
;MSTTQAWVDNTRDMLLSGYVEELDVLTGAISSTSQTTVTVQGVASSWAKGVVFEVNSEMFYVTGVAGGNTLSVFRGYGGSTATTHANSDLVRVSPKFPTYRIVQSLNDDLSDLSSPDNGLFQMKTTSFDYNASVDGYNLAGLTSDEINSIYSVTYADVGVEATEPEINSWTLKRNRDTTTFSSGLALILYTPAWPGKKVTVMYKSPLTAVSTTDLTANQSLTGLAPTAYDLPPLGAAMALMTTTPIRREFLDAEGTSRMAEEVPPGAISASFRDLMGRRRARLQAEAGRLVARYPQMWSRNSAVRPASQWSGLSDG
;
A
#
# COMPACT_ATOMS: atom_id res chain seq x y z
N MET A 1 1.99 -7.58 17.18
CA MET A 1 1.65 -7.56 15.76
C MET A 1 2.24 -6.31 15.16
N SER A 2 2.77 -6.37 13.96
CA SER A 2 3.40 -5.22 13.31
C SER A 2 2.32 -4.31 12.72
N THR A 3 2.32 -3.03 13.06
CA THR A 3 1.33 -2.03 12.66
C THR A 3 1.87 -1.13 11.55
N THR A 4 1.01 -0.37 10.89
CA THR A 4 1.41 0.67 9.92
C THR A 4 2.34 1.69 10.56
N GLN A 5 2.12 2.01 11.86
CA GLN A 5 3.02 2.90 12.62
C GLN A 5 4.47 2.39 12.62
N ALA A 6 4.68 1.08 12.73
CA ALA A 6 6.03 0.52 12.69
C ALA A 6 6.73 0.75 11.33
N TRP A 7 5.99 0.75 10.22
CA TRP A 7 6.56 1.12 8.93
C TRP A 7 6.92 2.61 8.85
N VAL A 8 6.06 3.46 9.39
CA VAL A 8 6.31 4.91 9.46
C VAL A 8 7.58 5.17 10.29
N ASP A 9 7.70 4.54 11.45
CA ASP A 9 8.85 4.71 12.33
C ASP A 9 10.14 4.19 11.68
N ASN A 10 10.11 3.01 11.06
CA ASN A 10 11.26 2.48 10.32
C ASN A 10 11.68 3.39 9.16
N THR A 11 10.71 3.94 8.41
CA THR A 11 11.00 4.88 7.33
C THR A 11 11.64 6.16 7.87
N ARG A 12 11.11 6.68 8.98
CA ARG A 12 11.62 7.88 9.65
C ARG A 12 13.03 7.66 10.18
N ASP A 13 13.30 6.51 10.79
CA ASP A 13 14.64 6.15 11.28
C ASP A 13 15.68 6.12 10.15
N MET A 14 15.30 5.57 8.97
CA MET A 14 16.17 5.58 7.79
C MET A 14 16.44 6.99 7.26
N LEU A 15 15.46 7.89 7.36
CA LEU A 15 15.56 9.26 6.83
C LEU A 15 16.27 10.22 7.78
N LEU A 16 16.03 10.09 9.07
CA LEU A 16 16.52 11.04 10.08
C LEU A 16 17.85 10.62 10.70
N SER A 17 18.19 9.34 10.67
CA SER A 17 19.50 8.81 11.13
C SER A 17 19.95 9.37 12.49
N GLY A 18 19.00 9.44 13.46
CA GLY A 18 19.27 9.95 14.81
C GLY A 18 19.01 11.45 15.02
N TYR A 19 18.48 12.16 14.01
CA TYR A 19 18.00 13.52 14.20
C TYR A 19 16.83 13.52 15.18
N VAL A 20 16.93 14.35 16.23
CA VAL A 20 15.89 14.49 17.25
C VAL A 20 14.92 15.60 16.81
N GLU A 21 13.67 15.23 16.54
CA GLU A 21 12.59 16.19 16.31
C GLU A 21 12.12 16.80 17.64
N GLU A 22 11.65 18.04 17.60
CA GLU A 22 11.02 18.67 18.75
C GLU A 22 9.65 18.03 18.99
N LEU A 23 9.43 17.55 20.21
CA LEU A 23 8.22 16.83 20.61
C LEU A 23 7.47 17.60 21.69
N ASP A 24 6.15 17.57 21.60
CA ASP A 24 5.22 18.06 22.60
C ASP A 24 4.06 17.06 22.75
N VAL A 25 3.09 17.34 23.58
CA VAL A 25 1.96 16.44 23.85
C VAL A 25 0.66 17.25 23.91
N LEU A 26 -0.42 16.67 23.40
CA LEU A 26 -1.76 17.23 23.57
C LEU A 26 -2.20 17.15 25.04
N THR A 27 -2.67 18.26 25.62
CA THR A 27 -3.27 18.31 26.96
C THR A 27 -4.79 18.34 26.94
N GLY A 28 -5.39 18.29 25.77
CA GLY A 28 -6.83 18.19 25.55
C GLY A 28 -7.13 17.37 24.30
N ALA A 29 -8.15 16.53 24.37
CA ALA A 29 -8.59 15.77 23.20
C ALA A 29 -9.16 16.68 22.11
N ILE A 30 -8.92 16.34 20.86
CA ILE A 30 -9.54 16.95 19.70
C ILE A 30 -10.70 16.06 19.28
N SER A 31 -11.90 16.38 19.73
CA SER A 31 -13.08 15.52 19.58
C SER A 31 -13.84 15.69 18.27
N SER A 32 -13.55 16.74 17.50
CA SER A 32 -14.20 17.03 16.23
C SER A 32 -13.20 17.41 15.15
N THR A 33 -13.45 16.99 13.92
CA THR A 33 -12.65 17.38 12.74
C THR A 33 -12.75 18.87 12.40
N SER A 34 -13.76 19.58 12.91
CA SER A 34 -13.97 21.03 12.73
C SER A 34 -13.39 21.88 13.86
N GLN A 35 -12.86 21.27 14.93
CA GLN A 35 -12.28 22.00 16.05
C GLN A 35 -11.00 22.75 15.61
N THR A 36 -10.97 24.05 15.83
CA THR A 36 -9.86 24.94 15.39
C THR A 36 -8.96 25.40 16.55
N THR A 37 -9.20 24.90 17.76
CA THR A 37 -8.38 25.18 18.94
C THR A 37 -7.77 23.90 19.48
N VAL A 38 -6.48 23.94 19.78
CA VAL A 38 -5.69 22.80 20.26
C VAL A 38 -4.92 23.23 21.49
N THR A 39 -4.94 22.40 22.54
CA THR A 39 -4.15 22.62 23.76
C THR A 39 -2.95 21.68 23.79
N VAL A 40 -1.76 22.24 23.98
CA VAL A 40 -0.49 21.51 24.04
C VAL A 40 0.15 21.68 25.42
N GLN A 41 1.12 20.84 25.75
CA GLN A 41 1.81 20.91 27.04
C GLN A 41 2.82 22.06 27.08
N GLY A 42 3.47 22.35 25.95
CA GLY A 42 4.45 23.42 25.81
C GLY A 42 3.86 24.79 26.07
N VAL A 43 4.72 25.70 26.55
CA VAL A 43 4.29 27.09 26.86
C VAL A 43 3.96 27.81 25.57
N ALA A 44 2.81 28.47 25.51
CA ALA A 44 2.33 29.22 24.33
C ALA A 44 3.33 30.26 23.80
N SER A 45 4.25 30.74 24.61
CA SER A 45 5.29 31.68 24.19
C SER A 45 6.34 31.11 23.25
N SER A 46 6.48 29.76 23.20
CA SER A 46 7.36 29.06 22.24
C SER A 46 6.67 28.80 20.89
N TRP A 47 5.37 29.00 20.82
CA TRP A 47 4.58 28.82 19.61
C TRP A 47 4.34 30.15 18.92
N ALA A 48 4.55 30.20 17.62
CA ALA A 48 4.31 31.40 16.81
C ALA A 48 3.35 31.07 15.67
N LYS A 49 2.66 32.14 15.19
CA LYS A 49 1.90 32.05 13.94
C LYS A 49 2.83 31.59 12.80
N GLY A 50 2.40 30.60 12.04
CA GLY A 50 3.18 30.03 10.93
C GLY A 50 3.90 28.74 11.27
N VAL A 51 4.00 28.37 12.56
CA VAL A 51 4.52 27.06 12.95
C VAL A 51 3.59 25.98 12.46
N VAL A 52 4.17 24.91 11.96
CA VAL A 52 3.47 23.69 11.51
C VAL A 52 3.80 22.57 12.48
N PHE A 53 2.82 21.79 12.86
CA PHE A 53 3.03 20.61 13.68
C PHE A 53 2.14 19.46 13.21
N GLU A 54 2.48 18.24 13.59
CA GLU A 54 1.65 17.06 13.32
C GLU A 54 1.21 16.37 14.60
N VAL A 55 0.03 15.78 14.55
CA VAL A 55 -0.47 14.83 15.54
C VAL A 55 -0.91 13.58 14.77
N ASN A 56 -0.29 12.45 15.07
CA ASN A 56 -0.45 11.21 14.31
C ASN A 56 -0.13 11.42 12.81
N SER A 57 -1.14 11.45 11.93
CA SER A 57 -0.98 11.70 10.50
C SER A 57 -1.55 13.03 10.03
N GLU A 58 -2.10 13.84 10.93
CA GLU A 58 -2.67 15.15 10.60
C GLU A 58 -1.68 16.28 10.83
N MET A 59 -1.60 17.17 9.84
CA MET A 59 -0.83 18.40 9.92
C MET A 59 -1.70 19.58 10.33
N PHE A 60 -1.15 20.42 11.19
CA PHE A 60 -1.76 21.63 11.70
C PHE A 60 -0.88 22.83 11.38
N TYR A 61 -1.51 23.94 11.03
CA TYR A 61 -0.85 25.23 10.87
C TYR A 61 -1.34 26.19 11.94
N VAL A 62 -0.43 26.75 12.75
CA VAL A 62 -0.76 27.69 13.80
C VAL A 62 -1.12 29.05 13.19
N THR A 63 -2.38 29.47 13.38
CA THR A 63 -2.89 30.78 12.93
C THR A 63 -2.75 31.84 13.99
N GLY A 64 -2.65 31.45 15.26
CA GLY A 64 -2.48 32.36 16.40
C GLY A 64 -2.38 31.60 17.71
N VAL A 65 -2.06 32.30 18.77
CA VAL A 65 -2.04 31.79 20.15
C VAL A 65 -3.20 32.44 20.90
N ALA A 66 -4.12 31.61 21.40
CA ALA A 66 -5.34 32.10 22.07
C ALA A 66 -5.14 32.40 23.56
N GLY A 67 -3.95 32.11 24.09
CA GLY A 67 -3.58 32.34 25.49
C GLY A 67 -3.36 31.01 26.26
N GLY A 68 -2.53 31.08 27.31
CA GLY A 68 -2.11 29.88 28.01
C GLY A 68 -1.39 28.88 27.06
N ASN A 69 -1.83 27.65 27.05
CA ASN A 69 -1.29 26.60 26.18
C ASN A 69 -2.24 26.26 25.00
N THR A 70 -3.14 27.19 24.64
CA THR A 70 -4.14 27.00 23.59
C THR A 70 -3.71 27.68 22.31
N LEU A 71 -3.65 26.92 21.24
CA LEU A 71 -3.31 27.36 19.88
C LEU A 71 -4.58 27.46 19.03
N SER A 72 -4.68 28.50 18.21
CA SER A 72 -5.63 28.59 17.11
C SER A 72 -4.99 28.00 15.88
N VAL A 73 -5.64 27.05 15.22
CA VAL A 73 -5.04 26.27 14.14
C VAL A 73 -5.93 26.15 12.91
N PHE A 74 -5.29 26.01 11.77
CA PHE A 74 -5.89 25.52 10.54
C PHE A 74 -5.57 24.02 10.42
N ARG A 75 -6.59 23.20 10.20
CA ARG A 75 -6.51 21.75 10.19
C ARG A 75 -6.32 21.17 8.78
N GLY A 76 -5.83 19.93 8.70
CA GLY A 76 -5.63 19.27 7.42
C GLY A 76 -4.61 19.98 6.54
N TYR A 77 -3.63 20.64 7.13
CA TYR A 77 -2.63 21.43 6.41
C TYR A 77 -1.76 20.51 5.51
N GLY A 78 -1.31 21.06 4.38
CA GLY A 78 -0.42 20.37 3.46
C GLY A 78 -1.02 19.16 2.73
N GLY A 79 -2.36 18.97 2.79
CA GLY A 79 -3.06 17.87 2.17
C GLY A 79 -3.25 16.65 3.08
N SER A 80 -2.98 16.80 4.39
CA SER A 80 -3.37 15.80 5.38
C SER A 80 -4.87 15.81 5.65
N THR A 81 -5.40 14.75 6.23
CA THR A 81 -6.83 14.62 6.56
C THR A 81 -7.07 14.95 8.02
N ALA A 82 -8.05 15.81 8.29
CA ALA A 82 -8.46 16.15 9.65
C ALA A 82 -9.14 14.94 10.32
N THR A 83 -8.64 14.57 11.51
CA THR A 83 -9.13 13.45 12.31
C THR A 83 -9.34 13.85 13.78
N THR A 84 -9.92 12.98 14.58
CA THR A 84 -10.00 13.14 16.04
C THR A 84 -8.71 12.64 16.68
N HIS A 85 -8.31 13.29 17.78
CA HIS A 85 -7.08 12.94 18.51
C HIS A 85 -7.37 12.83 20.01
N ALA A 86 -6.70 11.87 20.64
CA ALA A 86 -6.84 11.65 22.07
C ALA A 86 -6.00 12.66 22.87
N ASN A 87 -6.38 12.83 24.14
CA ASN A 87 -5.52 13.48 25.11
C ASN A 87 -4.20 12.66 25.23
N SER A 88 -3.10 13.34 25.36
CA SER A 88 -1.75 12.76 25.43
C SER A 88 -1.19 12.20 24.10
N ASP A 89 -1.87 12.44 22.96
CA ASP A 89 -1.26 12.16 21.66
C ASP A 89 0.00 13.01 21.45
N LEU A 90 1.00 12.39 20.83
CA LEU A 90 2.29 13.01 20.57
C LEU A 90 2.17 14.10 19.49
N VAL A 91 2.73 15.24 19.78
CA VAL A 91 2.84 16.39 18.87
C VAL A 91 4.28 16.48 18.37
N ARG A 92 4.49 16.51 17.05
CA ARG A 92 5.80 16.73 16.42
C ARG A 92 5.83 18.13 15.83
N VAL A 93 6.74 18.97 16.30
CA VAL A 93 6.85 20.36 15.86
C VAL A 93 7.73 20.42 14.62
N SER A 94 7.23 21.07 13.57
CA SER A 94 7.93 21.26 12.30
C SER A 94 8.60 20.00 11.75
N PRO A 95 7.83 18.90 11.61
CA PRO A 95 8.41 17.62 11.19
C PRO A 95 9.06 17.74 9.82
N LYS A 96 10.29 17.24 9.70
CA LYS A 96 11.02 17.23 8.43
C LYS A 96 10.37 16.30 7.41
N PHE A 97 9.87 15.17 7.89
CA PHE A 97 9.14 14.17 7.12
C PHE A 97 7.79 13.91 7.79
N PRO A 98 6.72 14.63 7.36
CA PRO A 98 5.40 14.45 7.94
C PRO A 98 4.87 13.04 7.73
N THR A 99 4.21 12.49 8.74
CA THR A 99 3.67 11.13 8.75
C THR A 99 2.77 10.86 7.55
N TYR A 100 1.88 11.80 7.19
CA TYR A 100 0.98 11.61 6.05
C TYR A 100 1.76 11.45 4.73
N ARG A 101 2.90 12.15 4.56
CA ARG A 101 3.77 12.01 3.39
C ARG A 101 4.48 10.65 3.37
N ILE A 102 4.93 10.20 4.54
CA ILE A 102 5.51 8.86 4.66
C ILE A 102 4.46 7.81 4.26
N VAL A 103 3.22 7.90 4.75
CA VAL A 103 2.14 6.96 4.42
C VAL A 103 1.78 7.01 2.93
N GLN A 104 1.76 8.20 2.31
CA GLN A 104 1.60 8.31 0.85
C GLN A 104 2.71 7.55 0.12
N SER A 105 3.97 7.80 0.49
CA SER A 105 5.11 7.12 -0.13
C SER A 105 5.12 5.60 0.09
N LEU A 106 4.62 5.13 1.25
CA LEU A 106 4.40 3.70 1.51
C LEU A 106 3.35 3.11 0.57
N ASN A 107 2.25 3.83 0.32
CA ASN A 107 1.19 3.39 -0.59
C ASN A 107 1.66 3.41 -2.06
N ASP A 108 2.43 4.41 -2.44
CA ASP A 108 3.05 4.47 -3.78
C ASP A 108 4.00 3.29 -3.98
N ASP A 109 4.79 2.93 -2.96
CA ASP A 109 5.66 1.76 -3.01
C ASP A 109 4.88 0.44 -3.05
N LEU A 110 3.82 0.28 -2.26
CA LEU A 110 2.94 -0.90 -2.33
C LEU A 110 2.33 -1.08 -3.72
N SER A 111 1.95 0.03 -4.36
CA SER A 111 1.48 0.02 -5.76
C SER A 111 2.59 -0.39 -6.73
N ASP A 112 3.80 0.17 -6.57
CA ASP A 112 4.97 -0.19 -7.38
C ASP A 112 5.35 -1.67 -7.21
N LEU A 113 5.36 -2.19 -5.97
CA LEU A 113 5.61 -3.60 -5.68
C LEU A 113 4.61 -4.52 -6.38
N SER A 114 3.37 -4.06 -6.59
CA SER A 114 2.30 -4.80 -7.27
C SER A 114 2.36 -4.69 -8.80
N SER A 115 3.28 -3.89 -9.33
CA SER A 115 3.46 -3.75 -10.76
C SER A 115 3.87 -5.07 -11.42
N PRO A 116 3.55 -5.29 -12.71
CA PRO A 116 3.95 -6.50 -13.43
C PRO A 116 5.46 -6.75 -13.42
N ASP A 117 6.26 -5.69 -13.42
CA ASP A 117 7.73 -5.78 -13.43
C ASP A 117 8.29 -6.28 -12.09
N ASN A 118 7.67 -5.89 -10.98
CA ASN A 118 8.09 -6.28 -9.63
C ASN A 118 7.46 -7.60 -9.20
N GLY A 119 6.27 -7.93 -9.69
CA GLY A 119 5.65 -9.24 -9.61
C GLY A 119 5.18 -9.68 -8.24
N LEU A 120 5.02 -8.78 -7.27
CA LEU A 120 4.39 -9.10 -6.00
C LEU A 120 2.87 -8.99 -6.12
N PHE A 121 2.17 -9.89 -5.45
CA PHE A 121 0.71 -9.93 -5.45
C PHE A 121 0.20 -10.58 -4.16
N GLN A 122 -1.04 -10.33 -3.83
CA GLN A 122 -1.77 -11.11 -2.85
C GLN A 122 -2.69 -12.11 -3.54
N MET A 123 -2.85 -13.27 -2.91
CA MET A 123 -3.82 -14.26 -3.34
C MET A 123 -5.11 -14.06 -2.57
N LYS A 124 -6.20 -13.90 -3.31
CA LYS A 124 -7.55 -13.81 -2.75
C LYS A 124 -8.46 -14.86 -3.34
N THR A 125 -9.54 -15.13 -2.65
CA THR A 125 -10.57 -16.07 -3.09
C THR A 125 -11.94 -15.40 -3.06
N THR A 126 -12.75 -15.70 -4.04
CA THR A 126 -14.18 -15.38 -4.06
C THR A 126 -14.99 -16.60 -4.48
N SER A 127 -16.25 -16.62 -4.18
CA SER A 127 -17.09 -17.78 -4.53
C SER A 127 -18.50 -17.33 -4.92
N PHE A 128 -19.11 -18.12 -5.80
CA PHE A 128 -20.48 -17.96 -6.23
C PHE A 128 -21.12 -19.33 -6.49
N ASP A 129 -22.45 -19.40 -6.53
CA ASP A 129 -23.14 -20.61 -6.88
C ASP A 129 -23.27 -20.73 -8.39
N TYR A 130 -22.94 -21.90 -8.94
CA TYR A 130 -23.03 -22.14 -10.36
C TYR A 130 -24.48 -22.11 -10.84
N ASN A 131 -24.74 -21.35 -11.87
CA ASN A 131 -26.04 -21.25 -12.54
C ASN A 131 -25.87 -21.54 -14.03
N ALA A 132 -26.47 -22.63 -14.50
CA ALA A 132 -26.38 -23.04 -15.89
C ALA A 132 -27.06 -22.08 -16.89
N SER A 133 -27.93 -21.17 -16.39
CA SER A 133 -28.62 -20.19 -17.23
C SER A 133 -27.84 -18.90 -17.47
N VAL A 134 -26.62 -18.81 -16.92
CA VAL A 134 -25.78 -17.61 -17.00
C VAL A 134 -24.60 -17.88 -17.91
N ASP A 135 -24.41 -17.05 -18.93
CA ASP A 135 -23.30 -17.18 -19.89
C ASP A 135 -21.95 -16.70 -19.32
N GLY A 136 -21.98 -15.90 -18.26
CA GLY A 136 -20.77 -15.39 -17.63
C GLY A 136 -21.04 -14.79 -16.25
N TYR A 137 -20.07 -14.86 -15.38
CA TYR A 137 -20.16 -14.37 -14.00
C TYR A 137 -19.45 -13.01 -13.85
N ASN A 138 -20.14 -12.03 -13.29
CA ASN A 138 -19.58 -10.71 -13.02
C ASN A 138 -18.75 -10.78 -11.74
N LEU A 139 -17.43 -10.84 -11.87
CA LEU A 139 -16.53 -10.96 -10.72
C LEU A 139 -16.47 -9.70 -9.86
N ALA A 140 -16.69 -8.52 -10.42
CA ALA A 140 -16.74 -7.31 -9.62
C ALA A 140 -18.00 -7.19 -8.76
N GLY A 141 -19.10 -7.83 -9.16
CA GLY A 141 -20.29 -7.97 -8.31
C GLY A 141 -20.02 -8.93 -7.13
N LEU A 142 -19.04 -9.80 -7.26
CA LEU A 142 -18.64 -10.77 -6.24
C LEU A 142 -17.49 -10.26 -5.37
N THR A 143 -16.64 -9.38 -5.92
CA THR A 143 -15.50 -8.78 -5.22
C THR A 143 -15.28 -7.35 -5.68
N SER A 144 -15.00 -6.45 -4.74
CA SER A 144 -14.59 -5.07 -5.03
C SER A 144 -13.09 -4.96 -5.39
N ASP A 145 -12.35 -6.04 -5.27
CA ASP A 145 -10.91 -6.05 -5.50
C ASP A 145 -10.57 -6.02 -7.00
N GLU A 146 -9.46 -5.41 -7.31
CA GLU A 146 -8.88 -5.52 -8.64
C GLU A 146 -8.36 -6.94 -8.89
N ILE A 147 -8.73 -7.51 -10.04
CA ILE A 147 -8.30 -8.86 -10.45
C ILE A 147 -7.24 -8.74 -11.54
N ASN A 148 -5.99 -9.00 -11.19
CA ASN A 148 -4.90 -9.02 -12.16
C ASN A 148 -4.98 -10.25 -13.06
N SER A 149 -5.13 -11.42 -12.46
CA SER A 149 -5.30 -12.70 -13.16
C SER A 149 -5.96 -13.74 -12.26
N ILE A 150 -6.66 -14.67 -12.87
CA ILE A 150 -7.19 -15.83 -12.16
C ILE A 150 -6.09 -16.88 -12.09
N TYR A 151 -5.92 -17.47 -10.90
CA TYR A 151 -4.95 -18.54 -10.66
C TYR A 151 -5.60 -19.91 -10.87
N SER A 152 -6.73 -20.17 -10.20
CA SER A 152 -7.49 -21.42 -10.34
C SER A 152 -8.98 -21.17 -10.16
N VAL A 153 -9.78 -22.04 -10.75
CA VAL A 153 -11.23 -22.13 -10.57
C VAL A 153 -11.56 -23.54 -10.15
N THR A 154 -12.18 -23.69 -9.01
CA THR A 154 -12.58 -24.99 -8.45
C THR A 154 -14.07 -25.00 -8.16
N TYR A 155 -14.68 -26.15 -8.00
CA TYR A 155 -16.06 -26.26 -7.52
C TYR A 155 -16.15 -27.23 -6.34
N ALA A 156 -17.05 -26.92 -5.42
CA ALA A 156 -17.27 -27.81 -4.28
C ALA A 156 -17.97 -29.09 -4.73
N ASP A 157 -17.37 -30.24 -4.46
CA ASP A 157 -17.96 -31.54 -4.70
C ASP A 157 -18.93 -31.96 -3.58
N VAL A 158 -19.71 -32.99 -3.85
CA VAL A 158 -20.67 -33.54 -2.88
C VAL A 158 -19.98 -34.64 -2.07
N GLY A 159 -19.68 -34.34 -0.80
CA GLY A 159 -19.10 -35.37 0.08
C GLY A 159 -18.74 -34.85 1.45
N VAL A 160 -18.43 -35.72 2.37
CA VAL A 160 -18.05 -35.41 3.75
C VAL A 160 -16.64 -34.79 3.79
N GLU A 161 -15.77 -35.21 2.88
CA GLU A 161 -14.47 -34.64 2.60
C GLU A 161 -14.53 -34.07 1.19
N ALA A 162 -14.96 -32.79 1.08
CA ALA A 162 -15.13 -32.15 -0.20
C ALA A 162 -13.76 -32.00 -0.89
N THR A 163 -13.53 -32.77 -1.91
CA THR A 163 -12.50 -32.45 -2.88
C THR A 163 -12.96 -31.25 -3.68
N GLU A 164 -12.05 -30.35 -4.00
CA GLU A 164 -12.32 -29.18 -4.84
C GLU A 164 -11.71 -29.42 -6.23
N PRO A 165 -12.39 -30.17 -7.12
CA PRO A 165 -11.86 -30.44 -8.46
C PRO A 165 -11.76 -29.14 -9.27
N GLU A 166 -10.69 -29.05 -10.06
CA GLU A 166 -10.45 -27.87 -10.91
C GLU A 166 -11.36 -27.85 -12.13
N ILE A 167 -11.86 -26.66 -12.44
CA ILE A 167 -12.49 -26.33 -13.71
C ILE A 167 -11.40 -25.85 -14.67
N ASN A 168 -10.97 -26.71 -15.58
CA ASN A 168 -9.85 -26.40 -16.47
C ASN A 168 -10.25 -25.55 -17.70
N SER A 169 -11.54 -25.41 -17.98
CA SER A 169 -12.05 -24.72 -19.16
C SER A 169 -12.82 -23.47 -18.78
N TRP A 170 -12.09 -22.39 -18.61
CA TRP A 170 -12.65 -21.05 -18.30
C TRP A 170 -11.87 -19.96 -19.04
N THR A 171 -12.47 -18.78 -19.14
CA THR A 171 -11.81 -17.58 -19.69
C THR A 171 -12.26 -16.36 -18.93
N LEU A 172 -11.31 -15.51 -18.52
CA LEU A 172 -11.58 -14.18 -18.03
C LEU A 172 -11.61 -13.20 -19.22
N LYS A 173 -12.77 -12.66 -19.53
CA LYS A 173 -12.95 -11.62 -20.56
C LYS A 173 -12.95 -10.25 -19.90
N ARG A 174 -12.14 -9.35 -20.45
CA ARG A 174 -12.05 -7.95 -20.06
C ARG A 174 -12.80 -7.08 -21.09
N ASN A 175 -13.09 -5.84 -20.71
CA ASN A 175 -13.77 -4.87 -21.56
C ASN A 175 -15.14 -5.38 -22.09
N ARG A 176 -15.89 -6.03 -21.20
CA ARG A 176 -17.26 -6.47 -21.50
C ARG A 176 -18.24 -5.31 -21.28
N ASP A 177 -19.43 -5.46 -21.85
CA ASP A 177 -20.49 -4.51 -21.66
C ASP A 177 -20.78 -4.25 -20.17
N THR A 178 -20.67 -3.00 -19.76
CA THR A 178 -20.83 -2.58 -18.36
C THR A 178 -22.28 -2.57 -17.88
N THR A 179 -23.26 -2.68 -18.79
CA THR A 179 -24.67 -2.83 -18.41
C THR A 179 -24.93 -4.22 -17.82
N THR A 180 -24.26 -5.23 -18.34
CA THR A 180 -24.37 -6.62 -17.85
C THR A 180 -23.29 -6.96 -16.82
N PHE A 181 -22.07 -6.48 -17.05
CA PHE A 181 -20.89 -6.73 -16.20
C PHE A 181 -20.36 -5.40 -15.70
N SER A 182 -20.79 -4.98 -14.53
CA SER A 182 -20.52 -3.62 -13.99
C SER A 182 -19.04 -3.24 -13.90
N SER A 183 -18.15 -4.23 -13.82
CA SER A 183 -16.68 -4.03 -13.87
C SER A 183 -16.08 -4.12 -15.25
N GLY A 184 -16.84 -4.52 -16.25
CA GLY A 184 -16.32 -4.94 -17.55
C GLY A 184 -15.56 -6.27 -17.52
N LEU A 185 -15.59 -7.02 -16.38
CA LEU A 185 -14.96 -8.32 -16.22
C LEU A 185 -16.02 -9.42 -16.21
N ALA A 186 -15.84 -10.45 -17.03
CA ALA A 186 -16.69 -11.64 -17.03
C ALA A 186 -15.87 -12.91 -17.01
N LEU A 187 -16.15 -13.77 -16.04
CA LEU A 187 -15.64 -15.13 -16.00
C LEU A 187 -16.62 -16.04 -16.76
N ILE A 188 -16.14 -16.66 -17.82
CA ILE A 188 -16.92 -17.62 -18.62
C ILE A 188 -16.40 -19.01 -18.31
N LEU A 189 -17.30 -19.91 -17.90
CA LEU A 189 -17.01 -21.32 -17.69
C LEU A 189 -17.51 -22.12 -18.87
N TYR A 190 -16.62 -22.86 -19.51
CA TYR A 190 -16.97 -23.72 -20.66
C TYR A 190 -17.29 -25.16 -20.24
N THR A 191 -16.80 -25.56 -19.10
CA THR A 191 -17.15 -26.85 -18.50
C THR A 191 -18.24 -26.60 -17.46
N PRO A 192 -19.43 -27.19 -17.61
CA PRO A 192 -20.48 -27.04 -16.65
C PRO A 192 -20.09 -27.65 -15.31
N ALA A 193 -20.30 -26.92 -14.23
CA ALA A 193 -20.39 -27.50 -12.89
C ALA A 193 -21.83 -27.95 -12.64
N TRP A 194 -22.06 -28.57 -11.50
CA TRP A 194 -23.43 -28.97 -11.11
C TRP A 194 -24.20 -27.72 -10.65
N PRO A 195 -25.41 -27.49 -11.16
CA PRO A 195 -26.22 -26.35 -10.73
C PRO A 195 -26.35 -26.26 -9.20
N GLY A 196 -26.21 -25.05 -8.66
CA GLY A 196 -26.24 -24.81 -7.22
C GLY A 196 -24.97 -25.22 -6.45
N LYS A 197 -23.96 -25.72 -7.12
CA LYS A 197 -22.67 -25.97 -6.49
C LYS A 197 -21.84 -24.70 -6.41
N LYS A 198 -21.13 -24.58 -5.30
CA LYS A 198 -20.24 -23.46 -5.06
C LYS A 198 -19.01 -23.54 -5.96
N VAL A 199 -18.79 -22.49 -6.72
CA VAL A 199 -17.57 -22.31 -7.51
C VAL A 199 -16.68 -21.33 -6.75
N THR A 200 -15.44 -21.72 -6.52
CA THR A 200 -14.41 -20.89 -5.85
C THR A 200 -13.40 -20.45 -6.89
N VAL A 201 -13.16 -19.15 -6.94
CA VAL A 201 -12.17 -18.53 -7.83
C VAL A 201 -11.03 -18.00 -6.99
N MET A 202 -9.83 -18.51 -7.21
CA MET A 202 -8.59 -18.00 -6.62
C MET A 202 -7.93 -17.08 -7.63
N TYR A 203 -7.61 -15.85 -7.23
CA TYR A 203 -7.09 -14.82 -8.12
C TYR A 203 -5.96 -14.01 -7.49
N LYS A 204 -5.13 -13.44 -8.35
CA LYS A 204 -4.08 -12.50 -7.98
C LYS A 204 -4.65 -11.09 -7.97
N SER A 205 -4.42 -10.38 -6.87
CA SER A 205 -4.83 -8.99 -6.67
C SER A 205 -3.60 -8.15 -6.31
N PRO A 206 -3.57 -6.84 -6.63
CA PRO A 206 -2.54 -5.95 -6.12
C PRO A 206 -2.56 -5.91 -4.59
N LEU A 207 -1.45 -5.49 -4.00
CA LEU A 207 -1.36 -5.25 -2.56
C LEU A 207 -2.32 -4.12 -2.16
N THR A 208 -2.89 -4.24 -0.99
CA THR A 208 -3.85 -3.24 -0.48
C THR A 208 -3.09 -2.07 0.15
N ALA A 209 -3.47 -0.85 -0.17
CA ALA A 209 -2.94 0.35 0.45
C ALA A 209 -3.24 0.40 1.95
N VAL A 210 -2.33 0.98 2.73
CA VAL A 210 -2.56 1.23 4.15
C VAL A 210 -3.39 2.50 4.36
N SER A 211 -4.13 2.55 5.47
CA SER A 211 -4.90 3.73 5.84
C SER A 211 -4.01 4.94 6.10
N THR A 212 -4.40 6.09 5.61
CA THR A 212 -3.72 7.36 5.87
C THR A 212 -4.05 7.94 7.25
N THR A 213 -5.11 7.47 7.89
CA THR A 213 -5.62 8.00 9.17
C THR A 213 -5.50 7.01 10.32
N ASP A 214 -5.57 5.69 10.03
CA ASP A 214 -5.44 4.64 11.03
C ASP A 214 -4.05 3.98 10.94
N LEU A 215 -3.13 4.46 11.76
CA LEU A 215 -1.77 3.93 11.85
C LEU A 215 -1.68 2.66 12.73
N THR A 216 -2.74 2.32 13.45
CA THR A 216 -2.80 1.12 14.29
C THR A 216 -3.16 -0.13 13.49
N ALA A 217 -3.62 0.04 12.25
CA ALA A 217 -3.96 -1.05 11.35
C ALA A 217 -2.79 -2.01 11.16
N ASN A 218 -3.12 -3.30 11.12
CA ASN A 218 -2.11 -4.36 10.96
C ASN A 218 -1.57 -4.39 9.52
N GLN A 219 -0.26 -4.49 9.38
CA GLN A 219 0.43 -4.63 8.09
C GLN A 219 -0.06 -5.85 7.28
N SER A 220 -0.55 -6.89 7.93
CA SER A 220 -1.11 -8.07 7.26
C SER A 220 -2.29 -7.77 6.35
N LEU A 221 -3.01 -6.66 6.58
CA LEU A 221 -4.14 -6.23 5.74
C LEU A 221 -3.71 -5.83 4.33
N THR A 222 -2.43 -5.51 4.13
CA THR A 222 -1.89 -5.21 2.80
C THR A 222 -1.79 -6.44 1.90
N GLY A 223 -1.84 -7.63 2.47
CA GLY A 223 -1.61 -8.88 1.76
C GLY A 223 -0.13 -9.20 1.52
N LEU A 224 0.78 -8.32 1.94
CA LEU A 224 2.21 -8.56 1.89
C LEU A 224 2.60 -9.62 2.93
N ALA A 225 3.53 -10.49 2.57
CA ALA A 225 4.02 -11.49 3.50
C ALA A 225 4.89 -10.86 4.60
N PRO A 226 4.86 -11.39 5.84
CA PRO A 226 5.68 -10.85 6.93
C PRO A 226 7.17 -10.79 6.63
N THR A 227 7.67 -11.69 5.81
CA THR A 227 9.07 -11.72 5.35
C THR A 227 9.44 -10.54 4.46
N ALA A 228 8.47 -9.83 3.88
CA ALA A 228 8.66 -8.71 2.97
C ALA A 228 8.28 -7.34 3.58
N TYR A 229 7.99 -7.28 4.89
CA TYR A 229 7.59 -6.04 5.56
C TYR A 229 8.70 -4.97 5.62
N ASP A 230 9.91 -5.31 5.25
CA ASP A 230 11.03 -4.39 5.10
C ASP A 230 11.00 -3.62 3.77
N LEU A 231 10.28 -4.10 2.75
CA LEU A 231 10.27 -3.50 1.41
C LEU A 231 9.58 -2.13 1.36
N PRO A 232 8.33 -1.94 1.86
CA PRO A 232 7.67 -0.65 1.78
C PRO A 232 8.43 0.49 2.48
N PRO A 233 9.00 0.33 3.69
CA PRO A 233 9.83 1.37 4.30
C PRO A 233 11.06 1.73 3.48
N LEU A 234 11.72 0.74 2.85
CA LEU A 234 12.87 1.00 1.98
C LEU A 234 12.49 1.83 0.76
N GLY A 235 11.37 1.48 0.08
CA GLY A 235 10.88 2.23 -1.08
C GLY A 235 10.43 3.63 -0.72
N ALA A 236 9.68 3.79 0.37
CA ALA A 236 9.23 5.08 0.85
C ALA A 236 10.41 6.00 1.24
N ALA A 237 11.41 5.46 1.93
CA ALA A 237 12.63 6.22 2.27
C ALA A 237 13.36 6.69 1.01
N MET A 238 13.50 5.83 0.00
CA MET A 238 14.12 6.19 -1.29
C MET A 238 13.33 7.30 -1.99
N ALA A 239 11.99 7.20 -2.05
CA ALA A 239 11.14 8.21 -2.68
C ALA A 239 11.28 9.57 -1.97
N LEU A 240 11.25 9.58 -0.64
CA LEU A 240 11.35 10.81 0.15
C LEU A 240 12.76 11.43 0.11
N MET A 241 13.81 10.64 0.01
CA MET A 241 15.18 11.14 -0.18
C MET A 241 15.35 11.90 -1.50
N THR A 242 14.66 11.49 -2.57
CA THR A 242 14.75 12.15 -3.87
C THR A 242 13.94 13.45 -3.95
N THR A 243 12.89 13.56 -3.14
CA THR A 243 12.01 14.75 -3.14
C THR A 243 12.54 15.89 -2.28
N THR A 244 13.51 15.63 -1.41
CA THR A 244 14.10 16.64 -0.54
C THR A 244 15.48 17.05 -1.08
N PRO A 245 15.58 18.04 -1.99
CA PRO A 245 16.88 18.54 -2.40
C PRO A 245 17.56 19.12 -1.15
N ILE A 246 18.72 18.59 -0.80
CA ILE A 246 19.57 19.23 0.21
C ILE A 246 20.01 20.53 -0.39
N ARG A 247 19.51 21.65 0.14
CA ARG A 247 19.93 22.98 -0.28
C ARG A 247 21.39 23.15 0.08
N ARG A 248 22.27 23.08 -0.92
CA ARG A 248 23.69 23.41 -0.78
C ARG A 248 23.93 24.85 -0.28
N GLU A 249 22.98 25.72 -0.54
CA GLU A 249 23.05 27.14 -0.14
C GLU A 249 23.16 27.35 1.38
N PHE A 250 22.73 26.39 2.20
CA PHE A 250 22.90 26.48 3.65
C PHE A 250 24.33 26.14 4.12
N LEU A 251 25.10 25.44 3.30
CA LEU A 251 26.46 25.00 3.63
C LEU A 251 27.50 26.10 3.33
N ASP A 252 27.22 26.95 2.35
CA ASP A 252 28.15 28.02 1.94
C ASP A 252 28.08 29.27 2.83
N ALA A 253 27.00 29.42 3.63
CA ALA A 253 26.79 30.61 4.43
C ALA A 253 27.35 30.55 5.87
N GLU A 254 27.67 29.36 6.39
CA GLU A 254 28.24 29.18 7.73
C GLU A 254 29.71 28.75 7.64
N GLY A 255 30.60 29.67 7.93
CA GLY A 255 32.04 29.58 7.81
C GLY A 255 32.73 28.30 8.27
N THR A 256 33.96 28.19 7.89
CA THR A 256 34.94 27.09 7.88
C THR A 256 35.07 26.20 9.14
N SER A 257 34.40 26.48 10.26
CA SER A 257 34.46 25.67 11.50
C SER A 257 33.52 24.47 11.51
N ARG A 258 32.54 24.38 10.60
CA ARG A 258 31.62 23.23 10.49
C ARG A 258 31.94 22.24 9.37
N MET A 259 33.05 22.43 8.66
CA MET A 259 33.46 21.51 7.57
C MET A 259 33.70 20.06 8.03
N ALA A 260 33.85 19.80 9.34
CA ALA A 260 34.04 18.45 9.87
C ALA A 260 32.73 17.62 9.92
N GLU A 261 31.57 18.26 9.82
CA GLU A 261 30.25 17.59 9.81
C GLU A 261 29.63 17.54 8.39
N GLU A 262 30.33 18.04 7.38
CA GLU A 262 29.84 18.01 6.01
C GLU A 262 29.77 16.55 5.49
N VAL A 263 28.55 16.17 5.12
CA VAL A 263 28.32 14.93 4.37
C VAL A 263 29.10 15.03 3.05
N PRO A 264 30.05 14.13 2.76
CA PRO A 264 30.87 14.19 1.55
C PRO A 264 29.99 14.32 0.29
N PRO A 265 30.40 15.10 -0.72
CA PRO A 265 29.69 15.15 -1.99
C PRO A 265 29.49 13.74 -2.54
N GLY A 266 28.23 13.35 -2.76
CA GLY A 266 27.89 12.01 -3.25
C GLY A 266 27.51 10.98 -2.18
N ALA A 267 27.62 11.25 -0.87
CA ALA A 267 27.22 10.30 0.16
C ALA A 267 25.72 9.94 0.08
N ILE A 268 24.85 10.89 -0.26
CA ILE A 268 23.44 10.64 -0.49
C ILE A 268 23.24 9.71 -1.68
N SER A 269 23.97 9.92 -2.76
CA SER A 269 23.92 9.03 -3.93
C SER A 269 24.44 7.63 -3.61
N ALA A 270 25.41 7.52 -2.71
CA ALA A 270 25.92 6.23 -2.25
C ALA A 270 24.89 5.51 -1.37
N SER A 271 24.29 6.21 -0.40
CA SER A 271 23.23 5.66 0.46
C SER A 271 22.00 5.24 -0.36
N PHE A 272 21.60 6.07 -1.33
CA PHE A 272 20.50 5.73 -2.22
C PHE A 272 20.79 4.47 -3.05
N ARG A 273 22.01 4.32 -3.60
CA ARG A 273 22.40 3.11 -4.33
C ARG A 273 22.43 1.87 -3.45
N ASP A 274 22.86 1.99 -2.20
CA ASP A 274 22.85 0.88 -1.23
C ASP A 274 21.43 0.45 -0.92
N LEU A 275 20.53 1.40 -0.61
CA LEU A 275 19.11 1.12 -0.38
C LEU A 275 18.45 0.46 -1.61
N MET A 276 18.73 0.97 -2.81
CA MET A 276 18.23 0.41 -4.05
C MET A 276 18.74 -1.02 -4.28
N GLY A 277 20.02 -1.27 -4.00
CA GLY A 277 20.61 -2.61 -4.08
C GLY A 277 19.94 -3.59 -3.12
N ARG A 278 19.77 -3.19 -1.86
CA ARG A 278 19.06 -3.98 -0.84
C ARG A 278 17.60 -4.25 -1.24
N ARG A 279 16.86 -3.20 -1.65
CA ARG A 279 15.47 -3.34 -2.09
C ARG A 279 15.35 -4.33 -3.24
N ARG A 280 16.20 -4.20 -4.26
CA ARG A 280 16.19 -5.10 -5.43
C ARG A 280 16.47 -6.55 -5.06
N ALA A 281 17.47 -6.81 -4.22
CA ALA A 281 17.79 -8.17 -3.78
C ALA A 281 16.64 -8.78 -2.97
N ARG A 282 16.02 -8.01 -2.07
CA ARG A 282 14.87 -8.46 -1.27
C ARG A 282 13.66 -8.72 -2.15
N LEU A 283 13.35 -7.81 -3.09
CA LEU A 283 12.25 -7.95 -4.04
C LEU A 283 12.39 -9.22 -4.87
N GLN A 284 13.58 -9.49 -5.41
CA GLN A 284 13.83 -10.70 -6.19
C GLN A 284 13.65 -11.98 -5.35
N ALA A 285 14.08 -11.97 -4.09
CA ALA A 285 13.91 -13.10 -3.19
C ALA A 285 12.41 -13.37 -2.90
N GLU A 286 11.62 -12.31 -2.65
CA GLU A 286 10.19 -12.46 -2.36
C GLU A 286 9.37 -12.82 -3.61
N ALA A 287 9.68 -12.26 -4.76
CA ALA A 287 9.07 -12.64 -6.03
C ALA A 287 9.35 -14.12 -6.34
N GLY A 288 10.60 -14.58 -6.15
CA GLY A 288 10.96 -15.99 -6.30
C GLY A 288 10.18 -16.90 -5.34
N ARG A 289 10.00 -16.48 -4.08
CA ARG A 289 9.20 -17.21 -3.10
C ARG A 289 7.73 -17.31 -3.48
N LEU A 290 7.13 -16.23 -4.00
CA LEU A 290 5.75 -16.24 -4.48
C LEU A 290 5.57 -17.16 -5.68
N VAL A 291 6.49 -17.14 -6.63
CA VAL A 291 6.47 -18.06 -7.80
C VAL A 291 6.58 -19.52 -7.34
N ALA A 292 7.45 -19.81 -6.37
CA ALA A 292 7.59 -21.16 -5.83
C ALA A 292 6.33 -21.63 -5.08
N ARG A 293 5.68 -20.70 -4.34
CA ARG A 293 4.44 -21.02 -3.60
C ARG A 293 3.22 -21.16 -4.49
N TYR A 294 3.16 -20.36 -5.56
CA TYR A 294 2.06 -20.35 -6.53
C TYR A 294 2.60 -20.55 -7.93
N PRO A 295 3.05 -21.78 -8.26
CA PRO A 295 3.59 -22.07 -9.58
C PRO A 295 2.50 -21.81 -10.62
N GLN A 296 2.88 -21.18 -11.73
CA GLN A 296 1.94 -21.02 -12.84
C GLN A 296 1.60 -22.39 -13.41
N MET A 297 0.40 -22.81 -13.19
CA MET A 297 -0.15 -23.98 -13.89
C MET A 297 -0.40 -23.54 -15.34
N TRP A 298 0.34 -24.09 -16.25
CA TRP A 298 0.08 -23.90 -17.67
C TRP A 298 -1.32 -24.43 -17.94
N SER A 299 -2.25 -23.56 -18.29
CA SER A 299 -3.57 -23.97 -18.71
C SER A 299 -3.40 -24.88 -19.93
N ARG A 300 -3.69 -26.16 -19.77
CA ARG A 300 -3.67 -27.13 -20.87
C ARG A 300 -4.53 -26.70 -22.06
N ASN A 301 -5.43 -25.77 -21.84
CA ASN A 301 -6.36 -25.29 -22.84
C ASN A 301 -5.75 -24.40 -23.93
N SER A 302 -4.63 -23.77 -23.70
CA SER A 302 -4.01 -22.93 -24.71
C SER A 302 -3.13 -23.73 -25.69
N ALA A 303 -2.66 -24.87 -25.27
CA ALA A 303 -1.73 -25.68 -26.08
C ALA A 303 -2.40 -26.60 -27.07
N VAL A 304 -3.64 -26.97 -26.84
CA VAL A 304 -4.30 -28.04 -27.64
C VAL A 304 -4.97 -27.49 -28.90
N ARG A 305 -5.33 -26.25 -28.92
CA ARG A 305 -6.18 -25.71 -30.01
C ARG A 305 -5.53 -25.56 -31.34
N PRO A 306 -4.29 -25.07 -31.46
CA PRO A 306 -3.69 -24.96 -32.77
C PRO A 306 -3.52 -26.32 -33.45
N ALA A 307 -3.11 -27.31 -32.70
CA ALA A 307 -2.85 -28.64 -33.28
C ALA A 307 -4.11 -29.34 -33.81
N SER A 308 -5.22 -29.22 -33.09
CA SER A 308 -6.48 -29.82 -33.54
C SER A 308 -7.10 -29.09 -34.74
N GLN A 309 -6.75 -27.83 -34.94
CA GLN A 309 -7.22 -27.10 -36.13
C GLN A 309 -6.40 -27.40 -37.37
N TRP A 310 -5.16 -27.76 -37.20
CA TRP A 310 -4.26 -28.06 -38.33
C TRP A 310 -4.38 -29.48 -38.82
N SER A 311 -4.72 -30.41 -37.95
CA SER A 311 -4.91 -31.81 -38.38
C SER A 311 -6.08 -32.01 -39.34
N GLY A 312 -7.05 -31.10 -39.31
CA GLY A 312 -8.16 -31.13 -40.25
C GLY A 312 -7.89 -30.55 -41.63
N LEU A 313 -6.74 -29.90 -41.81
CA LEU A 313 -6.39 -29.28 -43.09
C LEU A 313 -5.39 -30.12 -43.92
N SER A 314 -4.87 -31.17 -43.38
CA SER A 314 -3.89 -32.02 -44.05
C SER A 314 -4.51 -33.15 -44.88
N ASP A 315 -5.81 -33.35 -44.77
CA ASP A 315 -6.50 -34.46 -45.44
C ASP A 315 -7.38 -33.97 -46.60
N GLY A 316 -7.04 -32.84 -47.18
CA GLY A 316 -7.65 -32.34 -48.37
C GLY A 316 -6.86 -32.61 -49.65
#